data_0e7962efea20e16668e1b6e856ff47d1
#
_entry.id   0e7962efea20e16668e1b6e856ff47d1
#
_cell.length_a   1.000
_cell.length_b   1.000
_cell.length_c   1.000
_cell.angle_alpha   90.00
_cell.angle_beta   90.00
_cell.angle_gamma   90.00
#
_symmetry.space_group_name_H-M   'P 1'
#
loop_
_entity.id
_entity.type
_entity.pdbx_description
1 polymer ?
#
loop_
_entity_poly.entity_id
_entity_poly.type
_entity_poly.pdbx_seq_one_letter_code
_entity_poly.pdbx_strand_id
1 'polypeptide(L)'
;MTSCDDPVDITDVSGGDIQEIEYPCLTSSEDCINTLNVKGGTFRFFSSFHIDSLSDVSGAIISVHGNNRGGDNYFDKMIAVTSDLGMSDDVLVIAPKFITQYEQSIDTDLYWNTTSWKWGLQSYSNIIGERVSSFELIDTLLNRLTNKTFFPQMENILITGMSSGAAFVQMFSASRKTMSTMM
;
A
#
# COMPACT_ATOMS: atom_id res chain seq x y z
N MET A 1 45.89 22.29 -43.42
CA MET A 1 44.70 21.45 -43.70
C MET A 1 44.18 21.04 -42.38
N THR A 2 43.25 21.82 -41.82
CA THR A 2 42.60 21.61 -40.55
C THR A 2 41.22 21.07 -40.81
N SER A 3 41.00 19.85 -40.38
CA SER A 3 39.68 19.23 -40.42
C SER A 3 38.85 19.76 -39.21
N CYS A 4 37.73 20.36 -39.50
CA CYS A 4 36.76 20.72 -38.48
C CYS A 4 35.90 19.46 -38.19
N ASP A 5 35.95 18.99 -36.97
CA ASP A 5 34.99 18.01 -36.47
C ASP A 5 33.71 18.76 -36.14
N ASP A 6 32.60 18.34 -36.77
CA ASP A 6 31.26 18.82 -36.48
C ASP A 6 30.81 18.28 -35.13
N PRO A 7 30.11 19.08 -34.30
CA PRO A 7 29.56 18.61 -33.07
C PRO A 7 28.37 17.66 -33.33
N VAL A 8 28.43 16.48 -32.72
CA VAL A 8 27.34 15.51 -32.74
C VAL A 8 26.14 16.11 -32.02
N ASP A 9 25.08 16.36 -32.78
CA ASP A 9 23.78 16.78 -32.26
C ASP A 9 23.11 15.57 -31.55
N ILE A 10 23.12 15.61 -30.19
CA ILE A 10 22.41 14.64 -29.36
C ILE A 10 21.05 15.21 -28.95
N THR A 11 20.20 15.49 -29.94
CA THR A 11 18.79 15.82 -29.72
C THR A 11 17.90 14.76 -30.32
N ASP A 12 17.88 13.57 -29.75
CA ASP A 12 16.73 12.67 -29.84
C ASP A 12 16.68 11.73 -28.65
N VAL A 13 16.39 12.30 -27.47
CA VAL A 13 15.79 11.53 -26.39
C VAL A 13 14.30 11.72 -26.55
N SER A 14 13.65 10.75 -27.21
CA SER A 14 12.21 10.64 -27.24
C SER A 14 11.71 10.60 -25.79
N GLY A 15 11.23 11.75 -25.33
CA GLY A 15 10.57 11.86 -24.03
C GLY A 15 9.32 10.99 -24.06
N GLY A 16 9.40 9.80 -23.48
CA GLY A 16 8.19 9.14 -23.03
C GLY A 16 7.56 10.09 -22.01
N ASP A 17 6.33 10.51 -22.25
CA ASP A 17 5.53 11.28 -21.32
C ASP A 17 5.51 10.51 -19.98
N ILE A 18 6.28 10.98 -19.01
CA ILE A 18 6.12 10.53 -17.61
C ILE A 18 4.79 11.15 -17.20
N GLN A 19 3.71 10.36 -17.24
CA GLN A 19 2.45 10.79 -16.66
C GLN A 19 2.70 11.00 -15.18
N GLU A 20 2.63 12.26 -14.75
CA GLU A 20 2.66 12.61 -13.33
C GLU A 20 1.39 12.04 -12.69
N ILE A 21 1.55 11.15 -11.72
CA ILE A 21 0.39 10.56 -11.01
C ILE A 21 -0.26 11.66 -10.21
N GLU A 22 -1.51 11.96 -10.52
CA GLU A 22 -2.31 12.95 -9.80
C GLU A 22 -2.83 12.33 -8.48
N TYR A 23 -2.50 12.95 -7.36
CA TYR A 23 -3.02 12.58 -6.04
C TYR A 23 -4.04 13.60 -5.53
N PRO A 24 -5.07 13.16 -4.77
CA PRO A 24 -5.31 11.79 -4.37
C PRO A 24 -5.83 10.89 -5.50
N CYS A 25 -5.45 9.61 -5.50
CA CYS A 25 -6.06 8.58 -6.32
C CYS A 25 -7.51 8.33 -5.87
N LEU A 26 -8.47 8.51 -6.76
CA LEU A 26 -9.90 8.40 -6.45
C LEU A 26 -10.57 7.13 -7.01
N THR A 27 -9.83 6.29 -7.70
CA THR A 27 -10.29 4.99 -8.22
C THR A 27 -9.15 3.98 -8.17
N SER A 28 -9.47 2.68 -8.11
CA SER A 28 -8.50 1.61 -8.14
C SER A 28 -7.92 1.44 -9.56
N SER A 29 -6.85 2.15 -9.86
CA SER A 29 -6.05 2.00 -11.07
C SER A 29 -4.67 1.40 -10.73
N GLU A 30 -3.92 0.99 -11.75
CA GLU A 30 -2.54 0.49 -11.56
C GLU A 30 -1.63 1.57 -10.95
N ASP A 31 -1.84 2.83 -11.29
CA ASP A 31 -1.09 3.98 -10.78
C ASP A 31 -1.30 4.20 -9.27
N CYS A 32 -2.41 3.73 -8.74
CA CYS A 32 -2.73 3.81 -7.30
C CYS A 32 -2.18 2.62 -6.49
N ILE A 33 -1.47 1.68 -7.15
CA ILE A 33 -0.83 0.56 -6.48
C ILE A 33 0.50 1.02 -5.90
N ASN A 34 0.59 0.96 -4.58
CA ASN A 34 1.83 1.14 -3.85
C ASN A 34 2.41 -0.22 -3.45
N THR A 35 3.70 -0.23 -3.16
CA THR A 35 4.42 -1.43 -2.72
C THR A 35 5.20 -1.18 -1.44
N LEU A 36 5.28 -2.21 -0.58
CA LEU A 36 6.21 -2.27 0.53
C LEU A 36 7.18 -3.44 0.31
N ASN A 37 8.47 -3.19 0.53
CA ASN A 37 9.43 -4.27 0.65
C ASN A 37 9.60 -4.64 2.13
N VAL A 38 9.27 -5.88 2.46
CA VAL A 38 9.42 -6.41 3.82
C VAL A 38 10.25 -7.69 3.74
N LYS A 39 11.43 -7.69 4.33
CA LYS A 39 12.39 -8.82 4.32
C LYS A 39 12.72 -9.32 2.91
N GLY A 40 12.78 -8.39 1.95
CA GLY A 40 13.02 -8.71 0.54
C GLY A 40 11.78 -9.14 -0.25
N GLY A 41 10.65 -9.36 0.40
CA GLY A 41 9.37 -9.65 -0.25
C GLY A 41 8.58 -8.40 -0.59
N THR A 42 7.84 -8.43 -1.70
CA THR A 42 7.01 -7.34 -2.17
C THR A 42 5.58 -7.53 -1.71
N PHE A 43 5.03 -6.53 -1.07
CA PHE A 43 3.61 -6.46 -0.70
C PHE A 43 2.94 -5.31 -1.41
N ARG A 44 1.80 -5.57 -2.07
CA ARG A 44 1.04 -4.61 -2.87
C ARG A 44 -0.24 -4.18 -2.18
N PHE A 45 -0.61 -2.93 -2.33
CA PHE A 45 -1.86 -2.37 -1.81
C PHE A 45 -2.26 -1.15 -2.63
N PHE A 46 -3.55 -0.86 -2.69
CA PHE A 46 -4.05 0.40 -3.22
C PHE A 46 -3.90 1.49 -2.16
N SER A 47 -3.54 2.69 -2.59
CA SER A 47 -3.42 3.85 -1.71
C SER A 47 -3.82 5.13 -2.43
N SER A 48 -4.61 5.99 -1.76
CA SER A 48 -5.01 7.28 -2.32
C SER A 48 -3.87 8.31 -2.36
N PHE A 49 -2.81 8.12 -1.58
CA PHE A 49 -1.59 8.92 -1.61
C PHE A 49 -0.38 7.99 -1.60
N HIS A 50 0.74 8.48 -2.12
CA HIS A 50 1.98 7.72 -2.09
C HIS A 50 2.56 7.68 -0.68
N ILE A 51 2.82 6.48 -0.15
CA ILE A 51 3.25 6.31 1.25
C ILE A 51 4.69 6.72 1.54
N ASP A 52 5.50 6.94 0.52
CA ASP A 52 6.89 7.36 0.60
C ASP A 52 7.09 8.85 0.30
N SER A 53 6.00 9.59 0.08
CA SER A 53 6.01 11.03 -0.16
C SER A 53 5.49 11.79 1.06
N LEU A 54 5.93 13.04 1.20
CA LEU A 54 5.38 13.94 2.19
C LEU A 54 3.89 14.21 1.89
N SER A 55 3.05 14.06 2.88
CA SER A 55 1.61 14.30 2.77
C SER A 55 1.07 14.94 4.05
N ASP A 56 0.20 15.92 3.89
CA ASP A 56 -0.42 16.67 4.99
C ASP A 56 -1.72 16.03 5.51
N VAL A 57 -2.04 14.82 5.07
CA VAL A 57 -3.22 14.10 5.57
C VAL A 57 -3.16 13.92 7.09
N SER A 58 -4.30 14.14 7.74
CA SER A 58 -4.43 14.05 9.20
C SER A 58 -4.98 12.71 9.67
N GLY A 59 -5.58 11.94 8.78
CA GLY A 59 -6.15 10.62 9.05
C GLY A 59 -5.76 9.57 8.03
N ALA A 60 -5.90 8.29 8.41
CA ALA A 60 -5.78 7.18 7.49
C ALA A 60 -6.81 6.08 7.77
N ILE A 61 -7.28 5.42 6.72
CA ILE A 61 -8.17 4.26 6.80
C ILE A 61 -7.51 3.09 6.09
N ILE A 62 -7.23 2.01 6.82
CA ILE A 62 -6.78 0.73 6.25
C ILE A 62 -7.99 -0.18 6.14
N SER A 63 -8.46 -0.42 4.91
CA SER A 63 -9.68 -1.20 4.62
C SER A 63 -9.33 -2.62 4.16
N VAL A 64 -9.43 -3.59 5.05
CA VAL A 64 -9.06 -4.99 4.79
C VAL A 64 -10.19 -5.73 4.08
N HIS A 65 -9.88 -6.31 2.93
CA HIS A 65 -10.83 -7.03 2.08
C HIS A 65 -11.42 -8.30 2.72
N GLY A 66 -12.55 -8.74 2.18
CA GLY A 66 -13.15 -10.03 2.51
C GLY A 66 -12.46 -11.22 1.84
N ASN A 67 -13.09 -12.39 1.90
CA ASN A 67 -12.48 -13.64 1.40
C ASN A 67 -12.24 -13.66 -0.12
N ASN A 68 -12.93 -12.81 -0.89
CA ASN A 68 -12.74 -12.69 -2.34
C ASN A 68 -11.47 -11.89 -2.73
N ARG A 69 -10.75 -11.35 -1.76
CA ARG A 69 -9.49 -10.62 -1.93
C ARG A 69 -9.56 -9.41 -2.89
N GLY A 70 -10.74 -8.84 -3.06
CA GLY A 70 -10.98 -7.65 -3.90
C GLY A 70 -10.48 -6.37 -3.24
N GLY A 71 -9.15 -6.18 -3.15
CA GLY A 71 -8.55 -4.96 -2.60
C GLY A 71 -9.00 -3.70 -3.35
N ASP A 72 -9.10 -3.78 -4.68
CA ASP A 72 -9.66 -2.79 -5.59
C ASP A 72 -11.07 -2.33 -5.16
N ASN A 73 -11.97 -3.26 -5.00
CA ASN A 73 -13.36 -3.00 -4.64
C ASN A 73 -13.49 -2.35 -3.25
N TYR A 74 -12.63 -2.75 -2.31
CA TYR A 74 -12.61 -2.16 -0.96
C TYR A 74 -11.99 -0.76 -0.95
N PHE A 75 -11.00 -0.53 -1.81
CA PHE A 75 -10.45 0.78 -2.04
C PHE A 75 -11.52 1.73 -2.60
N ASP A 76 -12.14 1.38 -3.73
CA ASP A 76 -13.15 2.23 -4.39
C ASP A 76 -14.34 2.57 -3.48
N LYS A 77 -14.81 1.59 -2.68
CA LYS A 77 -15.90 1.85 -1.72
C LYS A 77 -15.48 2.82 -0.62
N MET A 78 -14.24 2.73 -0.14
CA MET A 78 -13.79 3.62 0.92
C MET A 78 -13.49 5.02 0.36
N ILE A 79 -12.97 5.12 -0.87
CA ILE A 79 -12.84 6.38 -1.59
C ILE A 79 -14.19 7.06 -1.75
N ALA A 80 -15.23 6.31 -2.16
CA ALA A 80 -16.57 6.86 -2.27
C ALA A 80 -17.06 7.45 -0.93
N VAL A 81 -16.84 6.75 0.18
CA VAL A 81 -17.22 7.23 1.52
C VAL A 81 -16.46 8.50 1.89
N THR A 82 -15.13 8.54 1.70
CA THR A 82 -14.34 9.74 2.04
C THR A 82 -14.69 10.92 1.14
N SER A 83 -15.00 10.66 -0.13
CA SER A 83 -15.44 11.70 -1.08
C SER A 83 -16.81 12.27 -0.72
N ASP A 84 -17.79 11.42 -0.39
CA ASP A 84 -19.14 11.83 0.03
C ASP A 84 -19.10 12.69 1.32
N LEU A 85 -18.10 12.45 2.16
CA LEU A 85 -17.88 13.23 3.39
C LEU A 85 -17.01 14.48 3.19
N GLY A 86 -16.49 14.71 1.97
CA GLY A 86 -15.57 15.81 1.68
C GLY A 86 -14.21 15.68 2.36
N MET A 87 -13.73 14.44 2.58
CA MET A 87 -12.52 14.13 3.33
C MET A 87 -11.39 13.56 2.45
N SER A 88 -11.52 13.62 1.13
CA SER A 88 -10.56 12.98 0.21
C SER A 88 -9.15 13.55 0.32
N ASP A 89 -9.00 14.83 0.66
CA ASP A 89 -7.71 15.49 0.79
C ASP A 89 -7.11 15.33 2.20
N ASP A 90 -7.94 15.01 3.20
CA ASP A 90 -7.54 14.93 4.60
C ASP A 90 -7.27 13.50 5.08
N VAL A 91 -7.82 12.50 4.38
CA VAL A 91 -7.80 11.09 4.80
C VAL A 91 -7.20 10.20 3.73
N LEU A 92 -6.07 9.59 4.06
CA LEU A 92 -5.44 8.58 3.24
C LEU A 92 -6.19 7.24 3.35
N VAL A 93 -6.59 6.68 2.22
CA VAL A 93 -7.23 5.37 2.13
C VAL A 93 -6.21 4.34 1.64
N ILE A 94 -6.08 3.24 2.38
CA ILE A 94 -5.25 2.09 2.02
C ILE A 94 -6.12 0.84 1.96
N ALA A 95 -5.99 0.06 0.89
CA ALA A 95 -6.59 -1.27 0.77
C ALA A 95 -5.51 -2.33 0.50
N PRO A 96 -5.08 -3.07 1.53
CA PRO A 96 -4.14 -4.18 1.39
C PRO A 96 -4.68 -5.25 0.43
N LYS A 97 -3.80 -5.89 -0.35
CA LYS A 97 -4.16 -7.00 -1.22
C LYS A 97 -3.37 -8.26 -0.83
N PHE A 98 -3.98 -9.13 -0.01
CA PHE A 98 -3.39 -10.43 0.36
C PHE A 98 -3.66 -11.44 -0.75
N ILE A 99 -2.69 -11.59 -1.67
CA ILE A 99 -2.80 -12.43 -2.86
C ILE A 99 -2.51 -13.92 -2.56
N THR A 100 -2.90 -14.78 -3.50
CA THR A 100 -2.49 -16.18 -3.55
C THR A 100 -1.40 -16.38 -4.59
N GLN A 101 -0.79 -17.57 -4.63
CA GLN A 101 0.27 -17.90 -5.61
C GLN A 101 -0.15 -17.70 -7.09
N TYR A 102 -1.45 -17.76 -7.38
CA TYR A 102 -1.97 -17.60 -8.76
C TYR A 102 -2.13 -16.14 -9.18
N GLU A 103 -1.99 -15.22 -8.24
CA GLU A 103 -2.14 -13.78 -8.43
C GLU A 103 -0.80 -13.04 -8.41
N GLN A 104 0.32 -13.78 -8.29
CA GLN A 104 1.67 -13.19 -8.30
C GLN A 104 1.96 -12.56 -9.67
N SER A 105 2.60 -11.39 -9.65
CA SER A 105 3.07 -10.67 -10.84
C SER A 105 4.58 -10.77 -10.99
N ILE A 106 5.31 -10.88 -9.87
CA ILE A 106 6.77 -11.03 -9.81
C ILE A 106 7.15 -12.07 -8.74
N ASP A 107 8.33 -12.64 -8.87
CA ASP A 107 8.81 -13.72 -7.99
C ASP A 107 8.98 -13.30 -6.52
N THR A 108 9.20 -12.01 -6.26
CA THR A 108 9.29 -11.47 -4.90
C THR A 108 7.95 -11.22 -4.23
N ASP A 109 6.83 -11.32 -4.96
CA ASP A 109 5.51 -11.09 -4.37
C ASP A 109 5.25 -12.06 -3.21
N LEU A 110 4.89 -11.49 -2.06
CA LEU A 110 4.43 -12.25 -0.91
C LEU A 110 3.00 -12.72 -1.16
N TYR A 111 2.75 -14.00 -0.93
CA TYR A 111 1.42 -14.60 -1.09
C TYR A 111 1.05 -15.51 0.06
N TRP A 112 -0.23 -15.77 0.21
CA TRP A 112 -0.82 -16.66 1.23
C TRP A 112 -1.70 -17.70 0.56
N ASN A 113 -2.11 -18.71 1.31
CA ASN A 113 -3.26 -19.49 0.88
C ASN A 113 -4.56 -18.66 1.09
N THR A 114 -5.68 -19.17 0.58
CA THR A 114 -6.95 -18.44 0.54
C THR A 114 -7.46 -17.99 1.92
N THR A 115 -6.98 -18.57 3.01
CA THR A 115 -7.52 -18.32 4.36
C THR A 115 -6.47 -17.93 5.39
N SER A 116 -5.19 -18.20 5.14
CA SER A 116 -4.14 -18.03 6.16
C SER A 116 -3.83 -16.57 6.50
N TRP A 117 -3.97 -15.68 5.53
CA TRP A 117 -3.72 -14.24 5.72
C TRP A 117 -4.57 -13.64 6.85
N LYS A 118 -5.84 -14.04 6.98
CA LYS A 118 -6.75 -13.47 7.98
C LYS A 118 -6.42 -13.84 9.43
N TRP A 119 -5.54 -14.82 9.63
CA TRP A 119 -5.12 -15.30 10.94
C TRP A 119 -3.70 -14.86 11.34
N GLY A 120 -3.07 -13.97 10.58
CA GLY A 120 -1.70 -13.54 10.86
C GLY A 120 -0.64 -14.59 10.51
N LEU A 121 -0.99 -15.59 9.69
CA LEU A 121 -0.02 -16.62 9.34
C LEU A 121 1.03 -16.09 8.36
N GLN A 122 2.12 -16.85 8.28
CA GLN A 122 3.27 -16.51 7.47
C GLN A 122 2.99 -16.63 5.98
N SER A 123 3.54 -15.68 5.21
CA SER A 123 3.51 -15.69 3.75
C SER A 123 4.35 -16.80 3.14
N TYR A 124 4.22 -16.94 1.85
CA TYR A 124 5.12 -17.66 0.97
C TYR A 124 5.74 -16.69 -0.04
N SER A 125 6.82 -17.08 -0.70
CA SER A 125 7.41 -16.44 -1.85
C SER A 125 8.18 -17.48 -2.66
N ASN A 126 8.34 -17.25 -3.96
CA ASN A 126 9.06 -18.21 -4.80
C ASN A 126 10.57 -18.21 -4.57
N ILE A 127 11.14 -17.08 -4.17
CA ILE A 127 12.60 -16.90 -4.07
C ILE A 127 13.09 -16.40 -2.71
N ILE A 128 12.19 -15.90 -1.84
CA ILE A 128 12.58 -15.32 -0.56
C ILE A 128 12.48 -16.37 0.53
N GLY A 129 13.60 -16.63 1.22
CA GLY A 129 13.67 -17.61 2.30
C GLY A 129 12.95 -17.17 3.57
N GLU A 130 12.86 -15.86 3.82
CA GLU A 130 12.16 -15.32 4.99
C GLU A 130 10.66 -15.19 4.74
N ARG A 131 9.89 -15.52 5.76
CA ARG A 131 8.44 -15.40 5.73
C ARG A 131 7.98 -14.20 6.52
N VAL A 132 6.89 -13.59 6.07
CA VAL A 132 6.30 -12.39 6.66
C VAL A 132 4.88 -12.70 7.09
N SER A 133 4.53 -12.40 8.35
CA SER A 133 3.16 -12.48 8.81
C SER A 133 2.30 -11.40 8.14
N SER A 134 1.05 -11.72 7.82
CA SER A 134 0.11 -10.71 7.32
C SER A 134 -0.13 -9.58 8.35
N PHE A 135 0.03 -9.86 9.64
CA PHE A 135 -0.02 -8.84 10.70
C PHE A 135 1.21 -7.94 10.69
N GLU A 136 2.40 -8.51 10.45
CA GLU A 136 3.66 -7.76 10.33
C GLU A 136 3.60 -6.72 9.19
N LEU A 137 2.89 -7.02 8.09
CA LEU A 137 2.68 -6.05 7.01
C LEU A 137 1.86 -4.85 7.47
N ILE A 138 0.79 -5.08 8.22
CA ILE A 138 -0.01 -3.97 8.77
C ILE A 138 0.79 -3.19 9.81
N ASP A 139 1.60 -3.87 10.64
CA ASP A 139 2.51 -3.17 11.55
C ASP A 139 3.53 -2.29 10.80
N THR A 140 4.03 -2.77 9.67
CA THR A 140 4.95 -1.98 8.81
C THR A 140 4.24 -0.77 8.21
N LEU A 141 3.00 -0.92 7.72
CA LEU A 141 2.17 0.21 7.26
C LEU A 141 1.94 1.22 8.40
N LEU A 142 1.55 0.75 9.58
CA LEU A 142 1.33 1.63 10.74
C LEU A 142 2.60 2.40 11.12
N ASN A 143 3.75 1.74 11.12
CA ASN A 143 5.02 2.39 11.39
C ASN A 143 5.35 3.46 10.32
N ARG A 144 5.02 3.21 9.06
CA ARG A 144 5.19 4.21 8.00
C ARG A 144 4.27 5.40 8.20
N LEU A 145 2.98 5.18 8.46
CA LEU A 145 1.97 6.22 8.66
C LEU A 145 2.21 7.07 9.92
N THR A 146 2.80 6.49 10.95
CA THR A 146 3.14 7.23 12.18
C THR A 146 4.47 7.98 12.08
N ASN A 147 5.22 7.81 10.99
CA ASN A 147 6.47 8.52 10.76
C ASN A 147 6.19 9.98 10.35
N LYS A 148 6.47 10.90 11.27
CA LYS A 148 6.22 12.33 11.09
C LYS A 148 7.06 13.00 9.98
N THR A 149 8.08 12.33 9.46
CA THR A 149 8.83 12.79 8.29
C THR A 149 7.99 12.73 7.01
N PHE A 150 7.13 11.73 6.88
CA PHE A 150 6.25 11.54 5.72
C PHE A 150 4.84 12.07 5.99
N PHE A 151 4.35 11.90 7.20
CA PHE A 151 2.98 12.24 7.61
C PHE A 151 3.01 13.12 8.87
N PRO A 152 3.43 14.38 8.77
CA PRO A 152 3.60 15.27 9.93
C PRO A 152 2.29 15.50 10.68
N GLN A 153 1.15 15.53 9.98
CA GLN A 153 -0.17 15.82 10.53
C GLN A 153 -0.98 14.56 10.92
N MET A 154 -0.45 13.35 10.67
CA MET A 154 -1.18 12.10 10.97
C MET A 154 -1.53 12.00 12.46
N GLU A 155 -2.81 11.98 12.77
CA GLU A 155 -3.35 11.91 14.15
C GLU A 155 -4.10 10.60 14.39
N ASN A 156 -4.89 10.16 13.42
CA ASN A 156 -5.80 9.03 13.58
C ASN A 156 -5.62 8.00 12.48
N ILE A 157 -5.51 6.72 12.85
CA ILE A 157 -5.46 5.61 11.91
C ILE A 157 -6.56 4.61 12.28
N LEU A 158 -7.51 4.41 11.36
CA LEU A 158 -8.58 3.42 11.49
C LEU A 158 -8.21 2.17 10.68
N ILE A 159 -8.29 1.00 11.30
CA ILE A 159 -8.24 -0.27 10.59
C ILE A 159 -9.63 -0.87 10.59
N THR A 160 -10.17 -1.14 9.43
CA THR A 160 -11.52 -1.69 9.25
C THR A 160 -11.52 -2.87 8.28
N GLY A 161 -12.60 -3.62 8.26
CA GLY A 161 -12.76 -4.73 7.34
C GLY A 161 -14.16 -5.35 7.44
N MET A 162 -14.54 -6.10 6.41
CA MET A 162 -15.81 -6.79 6.37
C MET A 162 -15.59 -8.29 6.15
N SER A 163 -16.45 -9.14 6.75
CA SER A 163 -16.36 -10.60 6.62
C SER A 163 -15.00 -11.13 7.11
N SER A 164 -14.21 -11.77 6.26
CA SER A 164 -12.86 -12.23 6.61
C SER A 164 -11.91 -11.07 6.99
N GLY A 165 -12.11 -9.87 6.43
CA GLY A 165 -11.40 -8.67 6.85
C GLY A 165 -11.74 -8.26 8.28
N ALA A 166 -13.01 -8.38 8.70
CA ALA A 166 -13.40 -8.12 10.08
C ALA A 166 -12.75 -9.12 11.05
N ALA A 167 -12.67 -10.40 10.67
CA ALA A 167 -11.96 -11.41 11.45
C ALA A 167 -10.45 -11.07 11.54
N PHE A 168 -9.83 -10.63 10.44
CA PHE A 168 -8.46 -10.15 10.43
C PHE A 168 -8.25 -9.02 11.43
N VAL A 169 -9.08 -7.96 11.37
CA VAL A 169 -8.97 -6.79 12.26
C VAL A 169 -9.13 -7.20 13.72
N GLN A 170 -10.09 -8.06 14.03
CA GLN A 170 -10.30 -8.57 15.39
C GLN A 170 -9.06 -9.33 15.89
N MET A 171 -8.53 -10.25 15.10
CA MET A 171 -7.37 -11.06 15.47
C MET A 171 -6.09 -10.22 15.57
N PHE A 172 -5.90 -9.29 14.64
CA PHE A 172 -4.80 -8.34 14.66
C PHE A 172 -4.81 -7.51 15.94
N SER A 173 -5.95 -6.90 16.27
CA SER A 173 -6.11 -6.08 17.48
C SER A 173 -5.87 -6.88 18.77
N ALA A 174 -6.35 -8.14 18.82
CA ALA A 174 -6.15 -9.00 19.98
C ALA A 174 -4.70 -9.50 20.13
N SER A 175 -3.95 -9.63 19.02
CA SER A 175 -2.57 -10.10 19.02
C SER A 175 -1.56 -9.02 19.37
N ARG A 176 -1.93 -7.75 19.22
CA ARG A 176 -1.04 -6.64 19.57
C ARG A 176 -0.98 -6.48 21.09
N LYS A 177 0.20 -6.64 21.64
CA LYS A 177 0.47 -6.11 22.99
C LYS A 177 0.23 -4.61 22.89
N THR A 178 -0.65 -4.10 23.76
CA THR A 178 -1.02 -2.70 23.89
C THR A 178 0.15 -1.79 23.53
N MET A 179 0.03 -1.00 22.48
CA MET A 179 0.99 0.07 22.24
C MET A 179 0.86 0.99 23.45
N SER A 180 1.84 0.93 24.33
CA SER A 180 1.95 1.86 25.44
C SER A 180 1.95 3.26 24.84
N THR A 181 0.95 4.04 25.18
CA THR A 181 0.80 5.44 24.83
C THR A 181 2.12 6.14 25.14
N MET A 182 2.90 6.46 24.13
CA MET A 182 3.92 7.47 24.28
C MET A 182 3.19 8.81 24.18
N MET A 183 2.87 9.36 25.33
CA MET A 183 2.59 10.78 25.50
C MET A 183 3.92 11.56 25.41
#